data_f85fd37d46b082a8af41b860ccff360f
#
_entry.id   f85fd37d46b082a8af41b860ccff360f
#
_cell.length_a   1.000
_cell.length_b   1.000
_cell.length_c   1.000
_cell.angle_alpha   90.00
_cell.angle_beta   90.00
_cell.angle_gamma   90.00
#
_symmetry.space_group_name_H-M   'P 1'
#
loop_
_entity.id
_entity.type
_entity.pdbx_description
1 polymer ?
#
loop_
_entity_poly.entity_id
_entity_poly.type
_entity_poly.pdbx_seq_one_letter_code
_entity_poly.pdbx_strand_id
1 'polypeptide(L)'
;VVVLTLISFFILQEMIAEGVTDKRLQLLSGVTGSFKPGVLTALMGVSGAGKTTLMDVLSGRKTTGYIEGDVWISGYPKNQHTFARISGYVEQNDIHSPQLTVFESLVFSASLRLPADIDNQTRMVSFPLAEKKIA
;
A
#
# COMPACT_ATOMS: atom_id res chain seq x y z
N VAL A 1 -7.61 0.93 13.97
CA VAL A 1 -7.88 -0.46 13.54
C VAL A 1 -8.31 -0.43 12.09
N VAL A 2 -7.71 -1.28 11.27
CA VAL A 2 -8.19 -1.55 9.91
C VAL A 2 -8.84 -2.92 9.93
N VAL A 3 -10.07 -3.01 9.49
CA VAL A 3 -10.84 -4.25 9.42
C VAL A 3 -11.20 -4.53 7.97
N LEU A 4 -11.00 -5.76 7.54
CA LEU A 4 -11.37 -6.28 6.23
C LEU A 4 -12.50 -7.26 6.40
N THR A 5 -13.50 -7.18 5.56
CA THR A 5 -14.61 -8.13 5.58
C THR A 5 -14.86 -8.66 4.17
N LEU A 6 -14.68 -9.97 4.00
CA LEU A 6 -14.98 -10.70 2.76
C LEU A 6 -14.38 -10.08 1.49
N ILE A 7 -13.14 -9.58 1.58
CA ILE A 7 -12.48 -8.97 0.41
C ILE A 7 -12.25 -10.02 -0.66
N SER A 8 -12.88 -9.83 -1.80
CA SER A 8 -12.65 -10.60 -3.03
C SER A 8 -12.20 -9.65 -4.13
N PHE A 9 -11.30 -10.13 -4.96
CA PHE A 9 -10.79 -9.35 -6.08
C PHE A 9 -10.79 -10.18 -7.35
N PHE A 10 -11.32 -9.59 -8.41
CA PHE A 10 -11.47 -10.22 -9.72
C PHE A 10 -10.86 -9.32 -10.79
N ILE A 11 -10.22 -9.91 -11.79
CA ILE A 11 -9.82 -9.24 -13.03
C ILE A 11 -10.61 -9.81 -14.21
N LEU A 12 -10.84 -8.97 -15.21
CA LEU A 12 -11.39 -9.42 -16.49
C LEU A 12 -10.28 -10.15 -17.24
N GLN A 13 -10.57 -11.34 -17.69
CA GLN A 13 -9.68 -12.08 -18.56
C GLN A 13 -10.01 -11.73 -20.01
N GLU A 14 -9.09 -11.05 -20.69
CA GLU A 14 -9.27 -10.65 -22.09
C GLU A 14 -9.12 -11.81 -23.10
N MET A 15 -8.88 -13.03 -22.60
CA MET A 15 -8.62 -14.22 -23.44
C MET A 15 -9.89 -14.92 -23.92
N ILE A 16 -10.91 -14.18 -24.32
CA ILE A 16 -12.14 -14.75 -24.92
C ILE A 16 -11.82 -15.46 -26.27
N ALA A 17 -10.73 -15.09 -26.92
CA ALA A 17 -10.32 -15.69 -28.20
C ALA A 17 -9.83 -17.14 -28.10
N GLU A 18 -9.49 -17.62 -26.90
CA GLU A 18 -8.96 -18.98 -26.65
C GLU A 18 -9.98 -19.95 -26.05
N GLY A 19 -11.28 -19.62 -26.07
CA GLY A 19 -12.34 -20.54 -25.67
C GLY A 19 -12.53 -20.64 -24.15
N VAL A 20 -11.97 -19.73 -23.35
CA VAL A 20 -12.18 -19.67 -21.91
C VAL A 20 -13.55 -19.06 -21.61
N THR A 21 -14.45 -19.83 -21.00
CA THR A 21 -15.82 -19.43 -20.70
C THR A 21 -15.95 -18.50 -19.50
N ASP A 22 -14.99 -18.51 -18.58
CA ASP A 22 -14.98 -17.66 -17.40
C ASP A 22 -14.36 -16.28 -17.72
N LYS A 23 -15.22 -15.27 -17.73
CA LYS A 23 -14.83 -13.87 -17.98
C LYS A 23 -14.13 -13.21 -16.80
N ARG A 24 -14.05 -13.84 -15.63
CA ARG A 24 -13.51 -13.29 -14.40
C ARG A 24 -12.54 -14.26 -13.74
N LEU A 25 -11.29 -13.82 -13.55
CA LEU A 25 -10.32 -14.54 -12.77
C LEU A 25 -10.32 -13.99 -11.34
N GLN A 26 -10.66 -14.85 -10.37
CA GLN A 26 -10.63 -14.49 -8.95
C GLN A 26 -9.21 -14.62 -8.41
N LEU A 27 -8.63 -13.51 -7.97
CA LEU A 27 -7.29 -13.46 -7.38
C LEU A 27 -7.31 -13.48 -5.85
N LEU A 28 -8.38 -12.96 -5.24
CA LEU A 28 -8.62 -13.02 -3.79
C LEU A 28 -10.04 -13.54 -3.55
N SER A 29 -10.20 -14.41 -2.56
CA SER A 29 -11.48 -15.05 -2.24
C SER A 29 -11.82 -14.85 -0.76
N GLY A 30 -12.76 -13.94 -0.45
CA GLY A 30 -13.37 -13.79 0.86
C GLY A 30 -12.40 -13.52 2.01
N VAL A 31 -11.32 -12.79 1.79
CA VAL A 31 -10.30 -12.52 2.81
C VAL A 31 -10.86 -11.61 3.90
N THR A 32 -10.80 -12.09 5.15
CA THR A 32 -11.25 -11.34 6.34
C THR A 32 -10.10 -11.22 7.33
N GLY A 33 -9.93 -10.06 7.94
CA GLY A 33 -8.88 -9.84 8.90
C GLY A 33 -8.94 -8.48 9.57
N SER A 34 -8.07 -8.25 10.55
CA SER A 34 -7.97 -6.96 11.21
C SER A 34 -6.52 -6.62 11.56
N PHE A 35 -6.15 -5.35 11.42
CA PHE A 35 -4.85 -4.82 11.80
C PHE A 35 -5.04 -3.84 12.96
N LYS A 36 -4.33 -4.08 14.06
CA LYS A 36 -4.40 -3.24 15.27
C LYS A 36 -3.38 -2.10 15.19
N PRO A 37 -3.70 -0.91 15.71
CA PRO A 37 -2.74 0.18 15.82
C PRO A 37 -1.53 -0.21 16.67
N GLY A 38 -0.34 0.24 16.29
CA GLY A 38 0.90 -0.02 17.03
C GLY A 38 1.40 -1.47 16.98
N VAL A 39 0.76 -2.35 16.21
CA VAL A 39 1.18 -3.75 16.06
C VAL A 39 1.68 -3.98 14.64
N LEU A 40 2.94 -4.39 14.51
CA LEU A 40 3.49 -4.85 13.24
C LEU A 40 2.87 -6.20 12.87
N THR A 41 2.25 -6.28 11.70
CA THR A 41 1.60 -7.50 11.22
C THR A 41 2.32 -8.02 9.99
N ALA A 42 2.76 -9.28 10.03
CA ALA A 42 3.36 -9.95 8.89
C ALA A 42 2.31 -10.67 8.05
N LEU A 43 2.30 -10.40 6.73
CA LEU A 43 1.50 -11.12 5.75
C LEU A 43 2.37 -12.22 5.13
N MET A 44 2.14 -13.46 5.53
CA MET A 44 2.95 -14.61 5.15
C MET A 44 2.20 -15.54 4.18
N GLY A 45 2.96 -16.24 3.36
CA GLY A 45 2.43 -17.22 2.40
C GLY A 45 3.42 -17.50 1.27
N VAL A 46 3.18 -18.57 0.53
CA VAL A 46 4.01 -18.96 -0.62
C VAL A 46 3.97 -17.90 -1.72
N SER A 47 4.94 -17.95 -2.65
CA SER A 47 4.91 -17.10 -3.85
C SER A 47 3.61 -17.35 -4.63
N GLY A 48 2.97 -16.29 -5.12
CA GLY A 48 1.69 -16.39 -5.82
C GLY A 48 0.44 -16.46 -4.94
N ALA A 49 0.57 -16.53 -3.61
CA ALA A 49 -0.59 -16.60 -2.68
C ALA A 49 -1.44 -15.33 -2.60
N GLY A 50 -1.20 -14.32 -3.44
CA GLY A 50 -2.01 -13.09 -3.47
C GLY A 50 -1.61 -12.02 -2.44
N LYS A 51 -0.47 -12.15 -1.73
CA LYS A 51 -0.02 -11.18 -0.71
C LYS A 51 0.06 -9.75 -1.24
N THR A 52 0.80 -9.56 -2.32
CA THR A 52 0.94 -8.24 -2.98
C THR A 52 -0.41 -7.74 -3.50
N THR A 53 -1.21 -8.63 -4.08
CA THR A 53 -2.56 -8.29 -4.55
C THR A 53 -3.44 -7.77 -3.40
N LEU A 54 -3.39 -8.42 -2.23
CA LEU A 54 -4.12 -7.95 -1.06
C LEU A 54 -3.61 -6.59 -0.59
N MET A 55 -2.29 -6.38 -0.52
CA MET A 55 -1.71 -5.08 -0.16
C MET A 55 -2.10 -3.97 -1.15
N ASP A 56 -2.10 -4.26 -2.45
CA ASP A 56 -2.52 -3.32 -3.49
C ASP A 56 -4.01 -2.95 -3.36
N VAL A 57 -4.88 -3.93 -3.08
CA VAL A 57 -6.30 -3.69 -2.82
C VAL A 57 -6.49 -2.83 -1.57
N LEU A 58 -5.78 -3.15 -0.48
CA LEU A 58 -5.87 -2.41 0.78
C LEU A 58 -5.36 -0.98 0.65
N SER A 59 -4.28 -0.77 -0.09
CA SER A 59 -3.71 0.56 -0.33
C SER A 59 -4.51 1.38 -1.35
N GLY A 60 -5.39 0.73 -2.13
CA GLY A 60 -6.14 1.35 -3.21
C GLY A 60 -5.30 1.61 -4.46
N ARG A 61 -4.20 0.89 -4.64
CA ARG A 61 -3.33 0.98 -5.83
C ARG A 61 -3.85 0.15 -7.01
N LYS A 62 -4.78 -0.78 -6.76
CA LYS A 62 -5.46 -1.51 -7.82
C LYS A 62 -6.47 -0.61 -8.52
N THR A 63 -6.18 -0.27 -9.77
CA THR A 63 -7.02 0.60 -10.61
C THR A 63 -7.86 -0.19 -11.62
N THR A 64 -7.53 -1.48 -11.82
CA THR A 64 -8.24 -2.37 -12.75
C THR A 64 -8.83 -3.53 -11.99
N GLY A 65 -9.97 -4.05 -12.48
CA GLY A 65 -10.67 -5.16 -11.85
C GLY A 65 -11.80 -4.73 -10.92
N TYR A 66 -12.39 -5.70 -10.24
CA TYR A 66 -13.52 -5.52 -9.35
C TYR A 66 -13.15 -5.97 -7.94
N ILE A 67 -13.41 -5.13 -6.97
CA ILE A 67 -13.23 -5.42 -5.55
C ILE A 67 -14.62 -5.55 -4.95
N GLU A 68 -14.86 -6.68 -4.28
CA GLU A 68 -16.06 -6.94 -3.49
C GLU A 68 -15.67 -7.05 -2.03
N GLY A 69 -16.57 -6.66 -1.12
CA GLY A 69 -16.31 -6.61 0.32
C GLY A 69 -15.99 -5.21 0.84
N ASP A 70 -15.77 -5.12 2.13
CA ASP A 70 -15.65 -3.83 2.84
C ASP A 70 -14.31 -3.69 3.55
N VAL A 71 -13.78 -2.48 3.54
CA VAL A 71 -12.63 -2.06 4.35
C VAL A 71 -13.05 -0.93 5.28
N TRP A 72 -12.83 -1.14 6.57
CA TRP A 72 -13.16 -0.18 7.62
C TRP A 72 -11.89 0.34 8.30
N ILE A 73 -11.82 1.63 8.53
CA ILE A 73 -10.70 2.28 9.20
C ILE A 73 -11.24 3.03 10.41
N SER A 74 -10.84 2.58 11.61
CA SER A 74 -11.30 3.15 12.89
C SER A 74 -12.84 3.24 13.01
N GLY A 75 -13.56 2.24 12.45
CA GLY A 75 -15.01 2.17 12.51
C GLY A 75 -15.74 2.90 11.37
N TYR A 76 -15.01 3.52 10.45
CA TYR A 76 -15.59 4.21 9.28
C TYR A 76 -15.24 3.47 7.98
N PRO A 77 -16.13 3.45 6.99
CA PRO A 77 -15.82 2.92 5.67
C PRO A 77 -14.60 3.62 5.08
N LYS A 78 -13.70 2.86 4.47
CA LYS A 78 -12.49 3.41 3.87
C LYS A 78 -12.82 4.39 2.74
N ASN A 79 -12.40 5.64 2.91
CA ASN A 79 -12.37 6.61 1.83
C ASN A 79 -10.95 6.69 1.26
N GLN A 80 -10.79 6.38 -0.03
CA GLN A 80 -9.47 6.28 -0.67
C GLN A 80 -8.70 7.61 -0.65
N HIS A 81 -9.38 8.74 -0.86
CA HIS A 81 -8.74 10.05 -0.90
C HIS A 81 -8.14 10.44 0.47
N THR A 82 -8.85 10.17 1.55
CA THR A 82 -8.37 10.44 2.92
C THR A 82 -7.30 9.43 3.31
N PHE A 83 -7.49 8.15 2.96
CA PHE A 83 -6.56 7.09 3.29
C PHE A 83 -5.19 7.27 2.63
N ALA A 84 -5.14 7.72 1.39
CA ALA A 84 -3.89 7.99 0.67
C ALA A 84 -3.00 9.05 1.36
N ARG A 85 -3.60 9.96 2.15
CA ARG A 85 -2.85 11.00 2.89
C ARG A 85 -2.22 10.49 4.19
N ILE A 86 -2.78 9.45 4.78
CA ILE A 86 -2.35 8.90 6.08
C ILE A 86 -1.63 7.56 5.95
N SER A 87 -1.52 7.01 4.75
CA SER A 87 -0.86 5.74 4.47
C SER A 87 0.38 5.92 3.61
N GLY A 88 1.35 5.03 3.78
CA GLY A 88 2.50 4.89 2.89
C GLY A 88 2.54 3.48 2.32
N TYR A 89 2.98 3.36 1.08
CA TYR A 89 3.20 2.09 0.42
C TYR A 89 4.67 2.01 -0.01
N VAL A 90 5.36 0.98 0.47
CA VAL A 90 6.75 0.70 0.09
C VAL A 90 6.73 -0.40 -0.95
N GLU A 91 7.28 -0.13 -2.11
CA GLU A 91 7.33 -1.08 -3.22
C GLU A 91 8.48 -2.08 -3.05
N GLN A 92 8.42 -3.17 -3.78
CA GLN A 92 9.44 -4.21 -3.76
C GLN A 92 10.77 -3.73 -4.39
N ASN A 93 10.67 -2.84 -5.38
CA ASN A 93 11.83 -2.24 -6.03
C ASN A 93 11.85 -0.74 -5.77
N ASP A 94 12.99 -0.24 -5.32
CA ASP A 94 13.20 1.19 -5.12
C ASP A 94 13.42 1.90 -6.45
N ILE A 95 12.73 3.04 -6.63
CA ILE A 95 12.90 3.92 -7.78
C ILE A 95 13.80 5.07 -7.33
N HIS A 96 15.09 4.78 -7.14
CA HIS A 96 16.09 5.79 -6.83
C HIS A 96 17.03 6.00 -8.01
N SER A 97 17.45 7.26 -8.24
CA SER A 97 18.51 7.56 -9.18
C SER A 97 19.84 7.02 -8.62
N PRO A 98 20.61 6.23 -9.38
CA PRO A 98 21.89 5.69 -8.92
C PRO A 98 22.97 6.78 -8.70
N GLN A 99 22.74 8.01 -9.18
CA GLN A 99 23.64 9.14 -9.01
C GLN A 99 23.39 9.95 -7.74
N LEU A 100 22.29 9.68 -7.02
CA LEU A 100 21.94 10.36 -5.77
C LEU A 100 22.42 9.55 -4.57
N THR A 101 22.92 10.24 -3.58
CA THR A 101 23.17 9.64 -2.26
C THR A 101 21.84 9.38 -1.54
N VAL A 102 21.86 8.47 -0.57
CA VAL A 102 20.71 8.21 0.30
C VAL A 102 20.23 9.50 0.98
N PHE A 103 21.15 10.31 1.46
CA PHE A 103 20.83 11.58 2.09
C PHE A 103 20.10 12.55 1.14
N GLU A 104 20.59 12.74 -0.08
CA GLU A 104 19.95 13.59 -1.08
C GLU A 104 18.54 13.09 -1.44
N SER A 105 18.36 11.79 -1.61
CA SER A 105 17.04 11.18 -1.86
C SER A 105 16.07 11.43 -0.71
N LEU A 106 16.52 11.32 0.54
CA LEU A 106 15.70 11.60 1.71
C LEU A 106 15.34 13.09 1.81
N VAL A 107 16.30 13.99 1.62
CA VAL A 107 16.07 15.45 1.62
C VAL A 107 15.07 15.84 0.54
N PHE A 108 15.21 15.29 -0.66
CA PHE A 108 14.28 15.53 -1.76
C PHE A 108 12.87 15.03 -1.43
N SER A 109 12.74 13.80 -0.94
CA SER A 109 11.45 13.23 -0.52
C SER A 109 10.79 14.05 0.59
N ALA A 110 11.56 14.51 1.56
CA ALA A 110 11.06 15.38 2.64
C ALA A 110 10.59 16.73 2.14
N SER A 111 11.34 17.35 1.22
CA SER A 111 10.94 18.64 0.66
C SER A 111 9.63 18.60 -0.12
N LEU A 112 9.27 17.44 -0.69
CA LEU A 112 8.00 17.23 -1.37
C LEU A 112 6.84 16.91 -0.43
N ARG A 113 7.11 16.33 0.75
CA ARG A 113 6.06 15.81 1.64
C ARG A 113 5.80 16.67 2.88
N LEU A 114 6.81 17.40 3.34
CA LEU A 114 6.67 18.24 4.52
C LEU A 114 6.08 19.61 4.15
N PRO A 115 5.26 20.20 5.03
CA PRO A 115 4.73 21.54 4.85
C PRO A 115 5.83 22.59 4.67
N ALA A 116 5.52 23.67 3.95
CA ALA A 116 6.48 24.72 3.62
C ALA A 116 6.89 25.57 4.83
N ASP A 117 6.09 25.58 5.89
CA ASP A 117 6.32 26.30 7.15
C ASP A 117 7.38 25.65 8.04
N ILE A 118 7.78 24.40 7.75
CA ILE A 118 8.87 23.75 8.45
C ILE A 118 10.20 24.29 7.93
N ASP A 119 11.00 24.85 8.85
CA ASP A 119 12.32 25.39 8.52
C ASP A 119 13.30 24.30 8.05
N ASN A 120 14.29 24.70 7.26
CA ASN A 120 15.27 23.77 6.68
C ASN A 120 16.11 23.04 7.74
N GLN A 121 16.35 23.67 8.89
CA GLN A 121 17.13 23.07 9.96
C GLN A 121 16.36 21.95 10.64
N THR A 122 15.07 22.13 10.90
CA THR A 122 14.17 21.09 11.44
C THR A 122 13.97 19.97 10.43
N ARG A 123 13.88 20.28 9.14
CA ARG A 123 13.88 19.24 8.08
C ARG A 123 15.12 18.37 8.15
N MET A 124 16.31 18.96 8.25
CA MET A 124 17.59 18.24 8.33
C MET A 124 17.73 17.40 9.60
N VAL A 125 17.22 17.86 10.75
CA VAL A 125 17.34 17.16 12.04
C VAL A 125 16.36 15.99 12.17
N SER A 126 15.25 16.00 11.42
CA SER A 126 14.28 14.89 11.41
C SER A 126 14.85 13.60 10.80
N PHE A 127 15.93 13.67 10.03
CA PHE A 127 16.55 12.51 9.36
C PHE A 127 17.35 11.59 10.28
N PRO A 128 18.23 12.08 11.19
CA PRO A 128 18.97 11.21 12.11
C PRO A 128 18.06 10.47 13.09
N LEU A 129 16.87 11.00 13.37
CA LEU A 129 15.86 10.35 14.21
C LEU A 129 15.13 9.21 13.49
N ALA A 130 14.99 9.28 12.17
CA ALA A 130 14.46 8.19 11.37
C ALA A 130 15.47 7.03 11.26
N GLU A 131 16.76 7.32 11.07
CA GLU A 131 17.81 6.29 11.06
C GLU A 131 17.92 5.54 12.38
N LYS A 132 17.83 6.24 13.53
CA LYS A 132 17.87 5.62 14.86
C LYS A 132 16.66 4.73 15.19
N LYS A 133 15.56 4.84 14.46
CA LYS A 133 14.38 3.96 14.65
C LYS A 133 14.41 2.71 13.76
N ILE A 134 15.34 2.62 12.82
CA ILE A 134 15.48 1.51 11.86
C ILE A 134 16.62 0.56 12.27
N ALA A 135 17.52 0.98 13.14
CA ALA A 135 18.56 0.17 13.76
C ALA A 135 18.07 -0.45 15.08
#